data_46d348b6585f020dc01ad27ae5ea3c10
#
_entry.id   46d348b6585f020dc01ad27ae5ea3c10
#
_cell.length_a   1.000
_cell.length_b   1.000
_cell.length_c   1.000
_cell.angle_alpha   90.00
_cell.angle_beta   90.00
_cell.angle_gamma   90.00
#
_symmetry.space_group_name_H-M   'P 1'
#
loop_
_entity.id
_entity.type
_entity.pdbx_description
1 polymer ?
#
loop_
_entity_poly.entity_id
_entity_poly.type
_entity_poly.pdbx_seq_one_letter_code
_entity_poly.pdbx_strand_id
1 'polypeptide(L)'
;ADGQRGLETIDRNLKELRLRQELGQVSQQTVRELEQTRAETVSQLTTLNSTIRDMKIQLQNLIGEDPTGEITLGALPTREEMTWEEPDYEADLEAAKAASWTLRNAQITLDDAKETWDDAQSDYRASREQYLLQQAEHTWNAAQLTYQSTVQSFETSFKNLYDSLANYEQVLESAQSTLAWQQTLLETAQTRYSLGLIPYSDVLTAQDNVATAQSTVDSAWRDLFTARNNYRWAVEYGLIQGS
;
A
#
# COMPACT_ATOMS: atom_id res chain seq x y z
N ALA A 1 1.36 -11.74 14.12
CA ALA A 1 0.59 -13.00 14.03
C ALA A 1 1.38 -14.07 13.26
N ASP A 2 1.81 -13.84 12.01
CA ASP A 2 2.44 -14.86 11.14
C ASP A 2 3.79 -15.33 11.66
N GLY A 3 4.64 -14.42 12.12
CA GLY A 3 5.93 -14.79 12.70
C GLY A 3 5.82 -15.61 13.98
N GLN A 4 4.80 -15.39 14.80
CA GLN A 4 4.54 -16.21 15.99
C GLN A 4 4.07 -17.61 15.61
N ARG A 5 3.18 -17.73 14.61
CA ARG A 5 2.74 -19.04 14.07
C ARG A 5 3.91 -19.81 13.45
N GLY A 6 4.79 -19.13 12.72
CA GLY A 6 6.02 -19.73 12.20
C GLY A 6 6.89 -20.31 13.32
N LEU A 7 7.06 -19.58 14.43
CA LEU A 7 7.81 -20.05 15.58
C LEU A 7 7.16 -21.26 16.25
N GLU A 8 5.84 -21.28 16.41
CA GLU A 8 5.08 -22.42 16.95
C GLU A 8 5.22 -23.67 16.07
N THR A 9 5.23 -23.49 14.75
CA THR A 9 5.44 -24.59 13.80
C THR A 9 6.87 -25.15 13.93
N ILE A 10 7.88 -24.29 14.04
CA ILE A 10 9.27 -24.70 14.29
C ILE A 10 9.36 -25.45 15.61
N ASP A 11 8.71 -24.97 16.69
CA ASP A 11 8.72 -25.62 17.99
C ASP A 11 8.07 -27.02 17.98
N ARG A 12 6.98 -27.19 17.22
CA ARG A 12 6.37 -28.51 16.99
C ARG A 12 7.32 -29.46 16.26
N ASN A 13 7.91 -28.99 15.18
CA ASN A 13 8.86 -29.78 14.38
C ASN A 13 10.09 -30.16 15.19
N LEU A 14 10.60 -29.27 16.04
CA LEU A 14 11.71 -29.59 16.96
C LEU A 14 11.37 -30.69 17.94
N LYS A 15 10.17 -30.70 18.52
CA LYS A 15 9.73 -31.78 19.42
C LYS A 15 9.71 -33.12 18.69
N GLU A 16 9.16 -33.16 17.46
CA GLU A 16 9.12 -34.36 16.65
C GLU A 16 10.54 -34.87 16.28
N LEU A 17 11.41 -33.94 15.81
CA LEU A 17 12.78 -34.28 15.42
C LEU A 17 13.61 -34.80 16.60
N ARG A 18 13.44 -34.24 17.80
CA ARG A 18 14.16 -34.73 19.02
C ARG A 18 13.71 -36.15 19.38
N LEU A 19 12.38 -36.43 19.27
CA LEU A 19 11.91 -37.81 19.49
C LEU A 19 12.47 -38.78 18.45
N ARG A 20 12.53 -38.41 17.19
CA ARG A 20 13.15 -39.22 16.13
C ARG A 20 14.65 -39.38 16.31
N GLN A 21 15.34 -38.38 16.87
CA GLN A 21 16.75 -38.47 17.19
C GLN A 21 16.98 -39.49 18.32
N GLU A 22 16.16 -39.47 19.38
CA GLU A 22 16.23 -40.47 20.47
C GLU A 22 16.03 -41.91 19.96
N LEU A 23 15.20 -42.06 18.90
CA LEU A 23 14.98 -43.33 18.21
C LEU A 23 16.07 -43.67 17.18
N GLY A 24 17.09 -42.82 17.03
CA GLY A 24 18.19 -43.02 16.07
C GLY A 24 17.80 -42.81 14.59
N GLN A 25 16.65 -42.20 14.32
CA GLN A 25 16.13 -42.04 12.96
C GLN A 25 16.61 -40.75 12.25
N VAL A 26 17.11 -39.78 13.00
CA VAL A 26 17.66 -38.52 12.46
C VAL A 26 18.96 -38.15 13.14
N SER A 27 19.79 -37.36 12.45
CA SER A 27 21.08 -36.94 12.96
C SER A 27 20.94 -35.80 13.97
N GLN A 28 21.91 -35.68 14.89
CA GLN A 28 22.02 -34.53 15.79
C GLN A 28 22.21 -33.22 14.99
N GLN A 29 22.83 -33.28 13.83
CA GLN A 29 23.02 -32.10 12.97
C GLN A 29 21.71 -31.53 12.49
N THR A 30 20.74 -32.38 12.07
CA THR A 30 19.41 -31.97 11.63
C THR A 30 18.65 -31.24 12.74
N VAL A 31 18.76 -31.70 13.98
CA VAL A 31 18.14 -31.01 15.13
C VAL A 31 18.78 -29.64 15.35
N ARG A 32 20.13 -29.54 15.29
CA ARG A 32 20.83 -28.25 15.45
C ARG A 32 20.50 -27.24 14.36
N GLU A 33 20.36 -27.69 13.12
CA GLU A 33 19.94 -26.81 11.99
C GLU A 33 18.59 -26.20 12.25
N LEU A 34 17.61 -26.96 12.74
CA LEU A 34 16.30 -26.43 13.07
C LEU A 34 16.31 -25.55 14.35
N GLU A 35 17.17 -25.85 15.32
CA GLU A 35 17.41 -25.00 16.50
C GLU A 35 18.00 -23.63 16.08
N GLN A 36 18.92 -23.62 15.11
CA GLN A 36 19.46 -22.38 14.55
C GLN A 36 18.36 -21.58 13.83
N THR A 37 17.54 -22.22 12.98
CA THR A 37 16.40 -21.57 12.31
C THR A 37 15.43 -20.96 13.33
N ARG A 38 15.18 -21.67 14.43
CA ARG A 38 14.38 -21.14 15.55
C ARG A 38 14.98 -19.87 16.14
N ALA A 39 16.29 -19.87 16.42
CA ALA A 39 16.96 -18.71 16.99
C ALA A 39 16.93 -17.49 16.04
N GLU A 40 17.12 -17.72 14.73
CA GLU A 40 16.99 -16.70 13.70
C GLU A 40 15.57 -16.12 13.64
N THR A 41 14.53 -16.97 13.70
CA THR A 41 13.12 -16.54 13.73
C THR A 41 12.81 -15.70 14.97
N VAL A 42 13.30 -16.07 16.14
CA VAL A 42 13.16 -15.28 17.38
C VAL A 42 13.84 -13.91 17.24
N SER A 43 15.04 -13.87 16.65
CA SER A 43 15.74 -12.61 16.39
C SER A 43 14.97 -11.70 15.44
N GLN A 44 14.41 -12.25 14.36
CA GLN A 44 13.58 -11.52 13.41
C GLN A 44 12.31 -10.96 14.07
N LEU A 45 11.64 -11.74 14.92
CA LEU A 45 10.47 -11.29 15.69
C LEU A 45 10.82 -10.15 16.66
N THR A 46 11.99 -10.23 17.30
CA THR A 46 12.47 -9.16 18.18
C THR A 46 12.69 -7.85 17.40
N THR A 47 13.34 -7.96 16.23
CA THR A 47 13.57 -6.82 15.34
C THR A 47 12.24 -6.23 14.87
N LEU A 48 11.30 -7.08 14.45
CA LEU A 48 9.97 -6.63 14.00
C LEU A 48 9.21 -5.89 15.12
N ASN A 49 9.25 -6.40 16.35
CA ASN A 49 8.62 -5.74 17.50
C ASN A 49 9.26 -4.37 17.79
N SER A 50 10.59 -4.25 17.62
CA SER A 50 11.27 -2.95 17.75
C SER A 50 10.82 -1.98 16.66
N THR A 51 10.76 -2.44 15.40
CA THR A 51 10.26 -1.63 14.28
C THR A 51 8.83 -1.16 14.49
N ILE A 52 7.94 -2.03 14.98
CA ILE A 52 6.55 -1.66 15.30
C ILE A 52 6.52 -0.57 16.38
N ARG A 53 7.35 -0.68 17.41
CA ARG A 53 7.45 0.34 18.47
C ARG A 53 7.93 1.67 17.91
N ASP A 54 8.97 1.65 17.07
CA ASP A 54 9.52 2.85 16.47
C ASP A 54 8.50 3.54 15.54
N MET A 55 7.74 2.77 14.76
CA MET A 55 6.64 3.29 13.95
C MET A 55 5.51 3.90 14.79
N LYS A 56 5.19 3.31 15.94
CA LYS A 56 4.22 3.88 16.88
C LYS A 56 4.69 5.22 17.43
N ILE A 57 5.96 5.33 17.81
CA ILE A 57 6.57 6.59 18.27
C ILE A 57 6.53 7.66 17.16
N GLN A 58 6.85 7.28 15.92
CA GLN A 58 6.76 8.18 14.77
C GLN A 58 5.33 8.68 14.56
N LEU A 59 4.34 7.78 14.65
CA LEU A 59 2.92 8.14 14.54
C LEU A 59 2.51 9.12 15.66
N GLN A 60 2.89 8.85 16.92
CA GLN A 60 2.62 9.74 18.05
C GLN A 60 3.21 11.13 17.82
N ASN A 61 4.45 11.21 17.36
CA ASN A 61 5.07 12.50 17.01
C ASN A 61 4.31 13.22 15.89
N LEU A 62 3.82 12.49 14.88
CA LEU A 62 3.12 13.06 13.74
C LEU A 62 1.74 13.63 14.12
N ILE A 63 1.05 13.00 15.06
CA ILE A 63 -0.26 13.45 15.58
C ILE A 63 -0.15 14.39 16.78
N GLY A 64 1.07 14.69 17.25
CA GLY A 64 1.31 15.58 18.38
C GLY A 64 1.03 14.96 19.76
N GLU A 65 1.00 13.64 19.86
CA GLU A 65 0.84 12.91 21.12
C GLU A 65 2.18 12.64 21.80
N ASP A 66 2.16 12.33 23.10
CA ASP A 66 3.38 12.01 23.86
C ASP A 66 4.02 10.71 23.35
N PRO A 67 5.25 10.76 22.81
CA PRO A 67 5.94 9.58 22.28
C PRO A 67 6.31 8.54 23.35
N THR A 68 6.22 8.89 24.63
CA THR A 68 6.46 7.95 25.75
C THR A 68 5.19 7.24 26.21
N GLY A 69 4.01 7.69 25.75
CA GLY A 69 2.73 7.08 26.03
C GLY A 69 2.49 5.78 25.29
N GLU A 70 1.59 4.94 25.78
CA GLU A 70 1.13 3.77 25.04
C GLU A 70 0.02 4.16 24.05
N ILE A 71 0.26 3.92 22.75
CA ILE A 71 -0.76 4.05 21.71
C ILE A 71 -1.34 2.68 21.36
N THR A 72 -2.66 2.57 21.42
CA THR A 72 -3.38 1.39 20.95
C THR A 72 -3.95 1.69 19.57
N LEU A 73 -3.52 0.93 18.56
CA LEU A 73 -4.05 1.03 17.22
C LEU A 73 -5.31 0.17 17.12
N GLY A 74 -6.41 0.77 16.65
CA GLY A 74 -7.62 0.04 16.31
C GLY A 74 -7.40 -0.87 15.10
N ALA A 75 -8.28 -1.85 14.91
CA ALA A 75 -8.34 -2.58 13.66
C ALA A 75 -8.80 -1.66 12.53
N LEU A 76 -8.32 -1.93 11.30
CA LEU A 76 -8.91 -1.29 10.14
C LEU A 76 -10.40 -1.65 10.06
N PRO A 77 -11.27 -0.71 9.64
CA PRO A 77 -12.67 -1.03 9.43
C PRO A 77 -12.80 -2.17 8.41
N THR A 78 -13.79 -3.01 8.59
CA THR A 78 -14.09 -4.07 7.63
C THR A 78 -14.73 -3.49 6.37
N ARG A 79 -14.74 -4.26 5.28
CA ARG A 79 -15.38 -3.84 4.03
C ARG A 79 -16.88 -3.51 4.23
N GLU A 80 -17.55 -4.23 5.12
CA GLU A 80 -18.98 -4.06 5.43
C GLU A 80 -19.26 -2.77 6.21
N GLU A 81 -18.28 -2.30 6.99
CA GLU A 81 -18.36 -1.04 7.76
C GLU A 81 -18.06 0.18 6.90
N MET A 82 -17.46 -0.02 5.70
CA MET A 82 -17.08 1.07 4.81
C MET A 82 -18.10 1.21 3.68
N THR A 83 -18.81 2.33 3.67
CA THR A 83 -19.64 2.75 2.54
C THR A 83 -18.82 3.72 1.67
N TRP A 84 -18.24 3.19 0.61
CA TRP A 84 -17.61 4.03 -0.42
C TRP A 84 -18.61 4.32 -1.52
N GLU A 85 -18.68 5.58 -1.94
CA GLU A 85 -19.38 5.94 -3.16
C GLU A 85 -18.65 5.34 -4.37
N GLU A 86 -19.40 4.94 -5.39
CA GLU A 86 -18.78 4.49 -6.64
C GLU A 86 -18.07 5.68 -7.30
N PRO A 87 -16.81 5.52 -7.72
CA PRO A 87 -16.06 6.60 -8.34
C PRO A 87 -16.67 6.99 -9.70
N ASP A 88 -16.94 8.28 -9.87
CA ASP A 88 -17.27 8.87 -11.17
C ASP A 88 -16.01 9.56 -11.72
N TYR A 89 -15.36 8.91 -12.69
CA TYR A 89 -14.08 9.39 -13.21
C TYR A 89 -14.12 10.83 -13.70
N GLU A 90 -15.18 11.23 -14.45
CA GLU A 90 -15.23 12.56 -15.05
C GLU A 90 -15.54 13.64 -14.01
N ALA A 91 -16.52 13.40 -13.16
CA ALA A 91 -16.87 14.33 -12.08
C ALA A 91 -15.75 14.48 -11.07
N ASP A 92 -15.13 13.37 -10.69
CA ASP A 92 -14.04 13.32 -9.71
C ASP A 92 -12.74 13.94 -10.25
N LEU A 93 -12.44 13.77 -11.55
CA LEU A 93 -11.28 14.43 -12.19
C LEU A 93 -11.44 15.96 -12.18
N GLU A 94 -12.61 16.47 -12.52
CA GLU A 94 -12.86 17.92 -12.51
C GLU A 94 -12.81 18.49 -11.08
N ALA A 95 -13.33 17.76 -10.09
CA ALA A 95 -13.21 18.14 -8.68
C ALA A 95 -11.74 18.17 -8.23
N ALA A 96 -10.97 17.13 -8.58
CA ALA A 96 -9.55 17.03 -8.26
C ALA A 96 -8.72 18.15 -8.90
N LYS A 97 -9.00 18.50 -10.19
CA LYS A 97 -8.34 19.63 -10.86
C LYS A 97 -8.65 20.95 -10.17
N ALA A 98 -9.90 21.18 -9.80
CA ALA A 98 -10.32 22.40 -9.11
C ALA A 98 -9.66 22.55 -7.73
N ALA A 99 -9.46 21.44 -7.02
CA ALA A 99 -8.79 21.39 -5.71
C ALA A 99 -7.27 21.48 -5.81
N SER A 100 -6.67 21.16 -6.96
CA SER A 100 -5.21 21.02 -7.09
C SER A 100 -4.48 22.36 -6.97
N TRP A 101 -3.64 22.45 -5.93
CA TRP A 101 -2.72 23.56 -5.77
C TRP A 101 -1.67 23.63 -6.90
N THR A 102 -1.18 22.49 -7.36
CA THR A 102 -0.18 22.40 -8.43
C THR A 102 -0.72 23.00 -9.74
N LEU A 103 -1.95 22.67 -10.13
CA LEU A 103 -2.58 23.23 -11.32
C LEU A 103 -2.87 24.71 -11.16
N ARG A 104 -3.33 25.15 -9.99
CA ARG A 104 -3.59 26.56 -9.70
C ARG A 104 -2.29 27.38 -9.77
N ASN A 105 -1.20 26.86 -9.21
CA ASN A 105 0.10 27.57 -9.26
C ASN A 105 0.66 27.65 -10.70
N ALA A 106 0.50 26.57 -11.47
CA ALA A 106 0.88 26.58 -12.88
C ALA A 106 0.06 27.59 -13.71
N GLN A 107 -1.25 27.72 -13.40
CA GLN A 107 -2.13 28.72 -14.02
C GLN A 107 -1.69 30.15 -13.66
N ILE A 108 -1.38 30.44 -12.40
CA ILE A 108 -0.87 31.76 -11.97
C ILE A 108 0.42 32.10 -12.73
N THR A 109 1.35 31.14 -12.83
CA THR A 109 2.61 31.37 -13.59
C THR A 109 2.34 31.66 -15.07
N LEU A 110 1.36 31.01 -15.67
CA LEU A 110 0.95 31.27 -17.04
C LEU A 110 0.34 32.67 -17.19
N ASP A 111 -0.54 33.07 -16.27
CA ASP A 111 -1.20 34.37 -16.28
C ASP A 111 -0.19 35.51 -16.09
N ASP A 112 0.77 35.38 -15.16
CA ASP A 112 1.87 36.34 -14.93
C ASP A 112 2.76 36.49 -16.18
N ALA A 113 3.09 35.35 -16.83
CA ALA A 113 3.87 35.38 -18.06
C ALA A 113 3.12 36.04 -19.21
N LYS A 114 1.79 35.84 -19.27
CA LYS A 114 0.93 36.52 -20.25
C LYS A 114 0.85 38.01 -20.01
N GLU A 115 0.63 38.45 -18.76
CA GLU A 115 0.64 39.86 -18.39
C GLU A 115 1.98 40.55 -18.78
N THR A 116 3.09 39.91 -18.47
CA THR A 116 4.43 40.38 -18.85
C THR A 116 4.57 40.54 -20.36
N TRP A 117 4.01 39.60 -21.16
CA TRP A 117 4.03 39.71 -22.61
C TRP A 117 3.11 40.81 -23.14
N ASP A 118 1.90 40.99 -22.58
CA ASP A 118 0.95 42.05 -22.94
C ASP A 118 1.56 43.42 -22.65
N ASP A 119 2.24 43.61 -21.52
CA ASP A 119 2.99 44.84 -21.18
C ASP A 119 4.15 45.09 -22.16
N ALA A 120 4.93 44.06 -22.46
CA ALA A 120 6.02 44.15 -23.41
C ALA A 120 5.55 44.50 -24.83
N GLN A 121 4.35 44.05 -25.25
CA GLN A 121 3.74 44.50 -26.52
C GLN A 121 3.45 45.99 -26.51
N SER A 122 2.98 46.53 -25.40
CA SER A 122 2.67 47.94 -25.23
C SER A 122 3.94 48.81 -25.27
N ASP A 123 5.00 48.39 -24.57
CA ASP A 123 6.18 49.20 -24.32
C ASP A 123 7.25 49.10 -25.43
N TYR A 124 7.42 47.91 -26.03
CA TYR A 124 8.57 47.65 -26.92
C TYR A 124 8.23 47.43 -28.39
N ARG A 125 6.92 47.39 -28.77
CA ARG A 125 6.48 47.08 -30.14
C ARG A 125 7.10 48.06 -31.20
N ALA A 126 7.28 49.33 -30.84
CA ALA A 126 7.84 50.37 -31.69
C ALA A 126 9.22 50.81 -31.24
N SER A 127 9.86 50.18 -30.28
CA SER A 127 11.14 50.54 -29.72
C SER A 127 12.30 49.82 -30.41
N ARG A 128 13.55 50.29 -30.13
CA ARG A 128 14.77 49.58 -30.54
C ARG A 128 15.03 48.33 -29.74
N GLU A 129 14.29 48.12 -28.66
CA GLU A 129 14.43 47.01 -27.71
C GLU A 129 13.44 45.87 -27.99
N GLN A 130 13.12 45.61 -29.25
CA GLN A 130 12.22 44.54 -29.68
C GLN A 130 12.64 43.14 -29.18
N TYR A 131 13.92 42.98 -28.82
CA TYR A 131 14.37 41.72 -28.23
C TYR A 131 13.70 41.42 -26.89
N LEU A 132 13.29 42.42 -26.10
CA LEU A 132 12.55 42.25 -24.84
C LEU A 132 11.13 41.73 -25.10
N LEU A 133 10.49 42.21 -26.17
CA LEU A 133 9.19 41.68 -26.60
C LEU A 133 9.31 40.19 -26.99
N GLN A 134 10.34 39.84 -27.78
CA GLN A 134 10.58 38.45 -28.16
C GLN A 134 10.89 37.56 -26.92
N GLN A 135 11.66 38.08 -25.96
CA GLN A 135 11.93 37.36 -24.72
C GLN A 135 10.65 37.08 -23.91
N ALA A 136 9.78 38.09 -23.78
CA ALA A 136 8.50 37.94 -23.07
C ALA A 136 7.58 36.93 -23.79
N GLU A 137 7.54 36.97 -25.15
CA GLU A 137 6.80 36.00 -25.95
C GLU A 137 7.30 34.55 -25.74
N HIS A 138 8.62 34.37 -25.76
CA HIS A 138 9.22 33.05 -25.48
C HIS A 138 8.89 32.55 -24.06
N THR A 139 8.93 33.45 -23.07
CA THR A 139 8.59 33.12 -21.69
C THR A 139 7.12 32.70 -21.57
N TRP A 140 6.21 33.43 -22.19
CA TRP A 140 4.77 33.08 -22.22
C TRP A 140 4.54 31.76 -22.92
N ASN A 141 5.13 31.52 -24.11
CA ASN A 141 5.02 30.24 -24.81
C ASN A 141 5.55 29.06 -23.98
N ALA A 142 6.69 29.27 -23.29
CA ALA A 142 7.23 28.25 -22.38
C ALA A 142 6.27 27.97 -21.20
N ALA A 143 5.68 29.01 -20.62
CA ALA A 143 4.68 28.86 -19.55
C ALA A 143 3.43 28.13 -20.01
N GLN A 144 2.95 28.38 -21.25
CA GLN A 144 1.83 27.63 -21.84
C GLN A 144 2.14 26.13 -21.97
N LEU A 145 3.32 25.79 -22.49
CA LEU A 145 3.74 24.39 -22.63
C LEU A 145 3.88 23.72 -21.25
N THR A 146 4.42 24.44 -20.27
CA THR A 146 4.55 23.95 -18.90
C THR A 146 3.17 23.69 -18.28
N TYR A 147 2.24 24.64 -18.42
CA TYR A 147 0.87 24.45 -17.93
C TYR A 147 0.19 23.24 -18.56
N GLN A 148 0.24 23.13 -19.90
CA GLN A 148 -0.33 21.99 -20.63
C GLN A 148 0.27 20.65 -20.17
N SER A 149 1.60 20.59 -20.01
CA SER A 149 2.30 19.41 -19.52
C SER A 149 1.89 19.06 -18.09
N THR A 150 1.71 20.07 -17.23
CA THR A 150 1.28 19.88 -15.84
C THR A 150 -0.15 19.31 -15.78
N VAL A 151 -1.06 19.86 -16.60
CA VAL A 151 -2.45 19.33 -16.70
C VAL A 151 -2.43 17.89 -17.20
N GLN A 152 -1.69 17.61 -18.27
CA GLN A 152 -1.63 16.25 -18.84
C GLN A 152 -1.02 15.24 -17.85
N SER A 153 0.01 15.64 -17.12
CA SER A 153 0.63 14.80 -16.10
C SER A 153 -0.34 14.52 -14.95
N PHE A 154 -1.08 15.53 -14.51
CA PHE A 154 -2.10 15.40 -13.48
C PHE A 154 -3.21 14.42 -13.92
N GLU A 155 -3.76 14.61 -15.12
CA GLU A 155 -4.80 13.73 -15.69
C GLU A 155 -4.33 12.29 -15.81
N THR A 156 -3.09 12.08 -16.27
CA THR A 156 -2.49 10.76 -16.39
C THR A 156 -2.34 10.10 -15.01
N SER A 157 -1.84 10.85 -14.03
CA SER A 157 -1.66 10.35 -12.67
C SER A 157 -3.00 10.04 -12.00
N PHE A 158 -4.01 10.89 -12.19
CA PHE A 158 -5.36 10.66 -11.68
C PHE A 158 -6.01 9.44 -12.34
N LYS A 159 -5.85 9.28 -13.66
CA LYS A 159 -6.34 8.09 -14.37
C LYS A 159 -5.70 6.81 -13.84
N ASN A 160 -4.38 6.81 -13.63
CA ASN A 160 -3.69 5.64 -13.07
C ASN A 160 -4.21 5.30 -11.66
N LEU A 161 -4.51 6.32 -10.85
CA LEU A 161 -5.07 6.15 -9.52
C LEU A 161 -6.48 5.54 -9.60
N TYR A 162 -7.33 6.04 -10.51
CA TYR A 162 -8.66 5.49 -10.77
C TYR A 162 -8.60 4.03 -11.25
N ASP A 163 -7.78 3.76 -12.29
CA ASP A 163 -7.66 2.41 -12.86
C ASP A 163 -7.11 1.41 -11.84
N SER A 164 -6.27 1.86 -10.89
CA SER A 164 -5.71 1.01 -9.84
C SER A 164 -6.77 0.48 -8.87
N LEU A 165 -7.88 1.20 -8.65
CA LEU A 165 -8.95 0.78 -7.74
C LEU A 165 -9.56 -0.56 -8.17
N ALA A 166 -9.92 -0.68 -9.45
CA ALA A 166 -10.47 -1.93 -9.99
C ALA A 166 -9.50 -3.10 -9.87
N ASN A 167 -8.20 -2.85 -10.04
CA ASN A 167 -7.18 -3.87 -9.85
C ASN A 167 -7.10 -4.34 -8.39
N TYR A 168 -7.10 -3.43 -7.41
CA TYR A 168 -7.08 -3.80 -6.00
C TYR A 168 -8.34 -4.54 -5.56
N GLU A 169 -9.51 -4.18 -6.11
CA GLU A 169 -10.75 -4.92 -5.88
C GLU A 169 -10.67 -6.36 -6.40
N GLN A 170 -10.14 -6.54 -7.62
CA GLN A 170 -9.95 -7.87 -8.19
C GLN A 170 -8.94 -8.71 -7.40
N VAL A 171 -7.86 -8.09 -6.92
CA VAL A 171 -6.87 -8.78 -6.07
C VAL A 171 -7.51 -9.25 -4.77
N LEU A 172 -8.33 -8.40 -4.13
CA LEU A 172 -9.05 -8.77 -2.91
C LEU A 172 -10.03 -9.92 -3.17
N GLU A 173 -10.82 -9.87 -4.23
CA GLU A 173 -11.76 -10.94 -4.61
C GLU A 173 -11.03 -12.26 -4.86
N SER A 174 -9.91 -12.22 -5.57
CA SER A 174 -9.06 -13.39 -5.82
C SER A 174 -8.50 -13.98 -4.51
N ALA A 175 -8.04 -13.12 -3.60
CA ALA A 175 -7.54 -13.54 -2.29
C ALA A 175 -8.65 -14.19 -1.44
N GLN A 176 -9.85 -13.62 -1.44
CA GLN A 176 -11.03 -14.19 -0.75
C GLN A 176 -11.43 -15.56 -1.33
N SER A 177 -11.41 -15.70 -2.65
CA SER A 177 -11.68 -16.97 -3.32
C SER A 177 -10.65 -18.03 -2.95
N THR A 178 -9.38 -17.65 -2.85
CA THR A 178 -8.29 -18.53 -2.42
C THR A 178 -8.50 -18.97 -0.96
N LEU A 179 -8.87 -18.05 -0.07
CA LEU A 179 -9.17 -18.36 1.33
C LEU A 179 -10.31 -19.37 1.45
N ALA A 180 -11.42 -19.14 0.73
CA ALA A 180 -12.57 -20.07 0.73
C ALA A 180 -12.16 -21.48 0.25
N TRP A 181 -11.32 -21.55 -0.79
CA TRP A 181 -10.77 -22.82 -1.25
C TRP A 181 -9.91 -23.51 -0.19
N GLN A 182 -8.99 -22.79 0.48
CA GLN A 182 -8.15 -23.37 1.53
C GLN A 182 -8.98 -23.85 2.75
N GLN A 183 -10.06 -23.14 3.09
CA GLN A 183 -10.99 -23.58 4.12
C GLN A 183 -11.66 -24.92 3.77
N THR A 184 -12.10 -25.09 2.53
CA THR A 184 -12.67 -26.36 2.03
C THR A 184 -11.65 -27.50 2.08
N LEU A 185 -10.38 -27.22 1.74
CA LEU A 185 -9.30 -28.20 1.86
C LEU A 185 -9.04 -28.60 3.31
N LEU A 186 -9.09 -27.65 4.25
CA LEU A 186 -8.95 -27.92 5.67
C LEU A 186 -10.08 -28.82 6.19
N GLU A 187 -11.34 -28.54 5.83
CA GLU A 187 -12.49 -29.39 6.17
C GLU A 187 -12.33 -30.83 5.64
N THR A 188 -11.84 -30.93 4.39
CA THR A 188 -11.54 -32.24 3.76
C THR A 188 -10.43 -32.97 4.53
N ALA A 189 -9.36 -32.27 4.90
CA ALA A 189 -8.26 -32.85 5.68
C ALA A 189 -8.72 -33.31 7.05
N GLN A 190 -9.52 -32.51 7.75
CA GLN A 190 -10.13 -32.89 9.06
C GLN A 190 -10.99 -34.12 8.95
N THR A 191 -11.84 -34.22 7.91
CA THR A 191 -12.69 -35.38 7.65
C THR A 191 -11.84 -36.63 7.38
N ARG A 192 -10.83 -36.54 6.53
CA ARG A 192 -9.92 -37.67 6.24
C ARG A 192 -9.13 -38.12 7.45
N TYR A 193 -8.70 -37.18 8.30
CA TYR A 193 -8.03 -37.47 9.55
C TYR A 193 -8.98 -38.23 10.53
N SER A 194 -10.22 -37.79 10.67
CA SER A 194 -11.19 -38.45 11.53
C SER A 194 -11.50 -39.90 11.11
N LEU A 195 -11.32 -40.19 9.80
CA LEU A 195 -11.43 -41.56 9.25
C LEU A 195 -10.11 -42.35 9.33
N GLY A 196 -9.03 -41.76 9.89
CA GLY A 196 -7.71 -42.40 10.00
C GLY A 196 -6.98 -42.54 8.66
N LEU A 197 -7.35 -41.77 7.62
CA LEU A 197 -6.80 -41.85 6.27
C LEU A 197 -5.53 -41.01 6.05
N ILE A 198 -5.30 -40.00 6.91
CA ILE A 198 -4.12 -39.12 6.84
C ILE A 198 -3.59 -38.86 8.25
N PRO A 199 -2.30 -38.54 8.41
CA PRO A 199 -1.74 -38.13 9.68
C PRO A 199 -2.19 -36.73 10.09
N TYR A 200 -2.11 -36.41 11.38
CA TYR A 200 -2.51 -35.11 11.92
C TYR A 200 -1.64 -33.96 11.38
N SER A 201 -0.39 -34.23 11.00
CA SER A 201 0.48 -33.25 10.33
C SER A 201 -0.12 -32.62 9.09
N ASP A 202 -0.90 -33.39 8.32
CA ASP A 202 -1.57 -32.89 7.11
C ASP A 202 -2.68 -31.89 7.44
N VAL A 203 -3.40 -32.14 8.55
CA VAL A 203 -4.39 -31.16 9.07
C VAL A 203 -3.71 -29.89 9.51
N LEU A 204 -2.55 -29.97 10.19
CA LEU A 204 -1.79 -28.81 10.61
C LEU A 204 -1.29 -28.01 9.39
N THR A 205 -0.81 -28.69 8.35
CA THR A 205 -0.41 -28.04 7.08
C THR A 205 -1.60 -27.32 6.42
N ALA A 206 -2.77 -27.92 6.40
CA ALA A 206 -3.98 -27.29 5.87
C ALA A 206 -4.39 -26.05 6.71
N GLN A 207 -4.24 -26.11 8.04
CA GLN A 207 -4.47 -24.95 8.91
C GLN A 207 -3.48 -23.81 8.63
N ASP A 208 -2.20 -24.12 8.44
CA ASP A 208 -1.17 -23.12 8.10
C ASP A 208 -1.46 -22.47 6.73
N ASN A 209 -1.97 -23.24 5.75
CA ASN A 209 -2.40 -22.72 4.45
C ASN A 209 -3.59 -21.76 4.57
N VAL A 210 -4.61 -22.10 5.37
CA VAL A 210 -5.74 -21.18 5.65
C VAL A 210 -5.25 -19.90 6.30
N ALA A 211 -4.35 -20.00 7.26
CA ALA A 211 -3.80 -18.86 7.95
C ALA A 211 -2.99 -17.93 7.01
N THR A 212 -2.23 -18.54 6.08
CA THR A 212 -1.50 -17.79 5.04
C THR A 212 -2.46 -17.09 4.08
N ALA A 213 -3.51 -17.78 3.62
CA ALA A 213 -4.53 -17.20 2.76
C ALA A 213 -5.28 -16.05 3.45
N GLN A 214 -5.59 -16.17 4.75
CA GLN A 214 -6.18 -15.09 5.53
C GLN A 214 -5.25 -13.85 5.58
N SER A 215 -3.97 -14.06 5.82
CA SER A 215 -2.98 -12.97 5.80
C SER A 215 -2.91 -12.26 4.44
N THR A 216 -3.09 -13.00 3.35
CA THR A 216 -3.15 -12.45 2.00
C THR A 216 -4.41 -11.59 1.81
N VAL A 217 -5.57 -12.03 2.28
CA VAL A 217 -6.82 -11.24 2.28
C VAL A 217 -6.64 -9.95 3.10
N ASP A 218 -6.06 -10.04 4.30
CA ASP A 218 -5.82 -8.89 5.16
C ASP A 218 -4.87 -7.87 4.51
N SER A 219 -3.88 -8.34 3.75
CA SER A 219 -2.99 -7.47 2.97
C SER A 219 -3.71 -6.81 1.80
N ALA A 220 -4.44 -7.59 0.99
CA ALA A 220 -5.20 -7.07 -0.14
C ALA A 220 -6.26 -6.04 0.31
N TRP A 221 -6.89 -6.27 1.47
CA TRP A 221 -7.81 -5.31 2.06
C TRP A 221 -7.13 -3.99 2.45
N ARG A 222 -5.94 -4.05 3.09
CA ARG A 222 -5.18 -2.84 3.44
C ARG A 222 -4.77 -2.04 2.20
N ASP A 223 -4.36 -2.74 1.14
CA ASP A 223 -3.94 -2.11 -0.11
C ASP A 223 -5.12 -1.40 -0.78
N LEU A 224 -6.29 -2.05 -0.86
CA LEU A 224 -7.52 -1.45 -1.37
C LEU A 224 -7.96 -0.26 -0.51
N PHE A 225 -7.92 -0.38 0.81
CA PHE A 225 -8.26 0.70 1.74
C PHE A 225 -7.36 1.92 1.52
N THR A 226 -6.06 1.68 1.36
CA THR A 226 -5.09 2.75 1.09
C THR A 226 -5.34 3.40 -0.27
N ALA A 227 -5.56 2.60 -1.31
CA ALA A 227 -5.86 3.11 -2.65
C ALA A 227 -7.14 3.95 -2.68
N ARG A 228 -8.21 3.50 -2.02
CA ARG A 228 -9.48 4.23 -1.89
C ARG A 228 -9.29 5.56 -1.13
N ASN A 229 -8.52 5.58 -0.06
CA ASN A 229 -8.22 6.82 0.65
C ASN A 229 -7.38 7.78 -0.20
N ASN A 230 -6.36 7.29 -0.90
CA ASN A 230 -5.55 8.11 -1.80
C ASN A 230 -6.39 8.71 -2.92
N TYR A 231 -7.32 7.94 -3.49
CA TYR A 231 -8.27 8.43 -4.48
C TYR A 231 -9.16 9.54 -3.92
N ARG A 232 -9.77 9.31 -2.75
CA ARG A 232 -10.59 10.32 -2.07
C ARG A 232 -9.80 11.60 -1.80
N TRP A 233 -8.54 11.48 -1.36
CA TRP A 233 -7.67 12.64 -1.13
C TRP A 233 -7.32 13.37 -2.42
N ALA A 234 -7.14 12.64 -3.52
CA ALA A 234 -6.92 13.26 -4.82
C ALA A 234 -8.15 14.06 -5.26
N VAL A 235 -9.36 13.53 -5.07
CA VAL A 235 -10.62 14.23 -5.39
C VAL A 235 -10.83 15.44 -4.49
N GLU A 236 -10.66 15.28 -3.18
CA GLU A 236 -11.00 16.31 -2.17
C GLU A 236 -9.96 17.43 -2.11
N TYR A 237 -8.67 17.11 -2.24
CA TYR A 237 -7.56 18.05 -2.04
C TYR A 237 -6.69 18.25 -3.27
N GLY A 238 -6.94 17.56 -4.36
CA GLY A 238 -6.09 17.61 -5.56
C GLY A 238 -4.67 17.09 -5.33
N LEU A 239 -4.47 16.23 -4.31
CA LEU A 239 -3.19 15.68 -3.92
C LEU A 239 -3.04 14.26 -4.47
N ILE A 240 -2.20 14.10 -5.50
CA ILE A 240 -1.84 12.78 -6.03
C ILE A 240 -0.47 12.40 -5.47
N GLN A 241 -0.42 11.39 -4.58
CA GLN A 241 0.83 10.91 -4.01
C GLN A 241 1.65 10.19 -5.09
N GLY A 242 2.88 10.65 -5.33
CA GLY A 242 3.83 10.01 -6.26
C GLY A 242 3.99 10.71 -7.61
N SER A 243 3.49 11.93 -7.77
CA SER A 243 3.82 12.79 -8.92
C SER A 243 5.04 13.66 -8.65
#